data_01d9aee2c3e1f6a236b7f6e7e14525df
#
_entry.id   01d9aee2c3e1f6a236b7f6e7e14525df
#
_cell.length_a   1.000
_cell.length_b   1.000
_cell.length_c   1.000
_cell.angle_alpha   90.00
_cell.angle_beta   90.00
_cell.angle_gamma   90.00
#
_symmetry.space_group_name_H-M   'P 1'
#
loop_
_entity.id
_entity.type
_entity.pdbx_description
1 polymer ?
#
loop_
_entity_poly.entity_id
_entity_poly.type
_entity_poly.pdbx_seq_one_letter_code
_entity_poly.pdbx_strand_id
1 'polypeptide(L)'
;LSLVGGFHGRTGRPAQFSDSTRASYRAHLATFRGQEDLITVPPNDVDALRRAFAEAEAKDVFIEAIFMEPVMGEGDPGMAVSPEFYAVARELTEAHGAVLLMDSIQAGLRATGDLSVVDYPGFEGLPAPDMETYSKAMNAGQYPLSILAMTEKAAKLYRTGVYGNTMTANPRAMEVGCAVLGMVTDEVRANIVARGHEFLEKLQALAKELDGPITKVQGTGLLFSCELDPAYKAYGTGSTEEYMRLHGIGVIHGGANSLRFTPHFEVTSAEVDLIVQAVKDAMVNGPRRPAT
;
A
#
# COMPACT_ATOMS: atom_id res chain seq x y z
N LEU A 1 3.71 -13.49 -9.65
CA LEU A 1 4.75 -12.88 -8.82
C LEU A 1 4.18 -11.71 -8.04
N SER A 2 4.63 -11.47 -6.83
CA SER A 2 4.34 -10.27 -6.05
C SER A 2 5.57 -9.79 -5.28
N LEU A 3 5.44 -8.64 -4.63
CA LEU A 3 6.50 -8.12 -3.78
C LEU A 3 6.47 -8.76 -2.39
N VAL A 4 7.64 -8.92 -1.77
CA VAL A 4 7.75 -9.25 -0.34
C VAL A 4 7.02 -8.17 0.46
N GLY A 5 6.14 -8.58 1.38
CA GLY A 5 5.30 -7.70 2.16
C GLY A 5 4.05 -7.19 1.44
N GLY A 6 3.84 -7.46 0.15
CA GLY A 6 2.66 -7.03 -0.61
C GLY A 6 1.35 -7.54 -0.02
N PHE A 7 0.29 -6.74 -0.11
CA PHE A 7 -1.05 -7.09 0.33
C PHE A 7 -2.09 -6.77 -0.76
N HIS A 8 -2.76 -7.81 -1.28
CA HIS A 8 -3.66 -7.72 -2.44
C HIS A 8 -5.09 -8.19 -2.14
N GLY A 9 -5.44 -8.35 -0.88
CA GLY A 9 -6.77 -8.73 -0.43
C GLY A 9 -6.83 -10.05 0.31
N ARG A 10 -8.05 -10.39 0.78
CA ARG A 10 -8.30 -11.53 1.71
C ARG A 10 -9.17 -12.62 1.12
N THR A 11 -9.69 -12.44 -0.10
CA THR A 11 -10.53 -13.43 -0.77
C THR A 11 -9.71 -14.35 -1.66
N GLY A 12 -10.11 -15.60 -1.77
CA GLY A 12 -9.57 -16.68 -2.61
C GLY A 12 -8.24 -16.42 -3.32
N ARG A 13 -8.29 -16.00 -4.58
CA ARG A 13 -7.10 -15.76 -5.39
C ARG A 13 -6.22 -14.59 -4.90
N PRO A 14 -6.75 -13.37 -4.60
CA PRO A 14 -5.93 -12.26 -4.10
C PRO A 14 -5.15 -12.58 -2.82
N ALA A 15 -5.73 -13.39 -1.93
CA ALA A 15 -5.05 -13.82 -0.71
C ALA A 15 -3.82 -14.71 -0.97
N GLN A 16 -3.80 -15.43 -2.09
CA GLN A 16 -2.63 -16.25 -2.49
C GLN A 16 -1.43 -15.40 -2.89
N PHE A 17 -1.66 -14.18 -3.36
CA PHE A 17 -0.61 -13.24 -3.78
C PHE A 17 -0.22 -12.25 -2.68
N SER A 18 -0.92 -12.27 -1.54
CA SER A 18 -0.66 -11.39 -0.39
C SER A 18 0.43 -11.98 0.49
N ASP A 19 1.69 -11.63 0.21
CA ASP A 19 2.85 -12.15 0.94
C ASP A 19 2.80 -11.81 2.43
N SER A 20 2.39 -10.58 2.80
CA SER A 20 2.30 -10.11 4.19
C SER A 20 1.39 -10.96 5.10
N THR A 21 0.41 -11.66 4.53
CA THR A 21 -0.55 -12.51 5.29
C THR A 21 -0.40 -14.00 4.99
N ARG A 22 0.47 -14.38 4.06
CA ARG A 22 0.63 -15.75 3.56
C ARG A 22 0.92 -16.77 4.65
N ALA A 23 1.84 -16.45 5.57
CA ALA A 23 2.19 -17.37 6.67
C ALA A 23 0.99 -17.66 7.57
N SER A 24 0.20 -16.64 7.93
CA SER A 24 -1.01 -16.79 8.72
C SER A 24 -2.08 -17.63 8.01
N TYR A 25 -2.31 -17.39 6.72
CA TYR A 25 -3.29 -18.17 5.96
C TYR A 25 -2.89 -19.64 5.82
N ARG A 26 -1.61 -19.93 5.57
CA ARG A 26 -1.11 -21.31 5.54
C ARG A 26 -1.25 -22.01 6.88
N ALA A 27 -1.04 -21.32 7.99
CA ALA A 27 -1.18 -21.90 9.32
C ALA A 27 -2.63 -22.26 9.65
N HIS A 28 -3.60 -21.43 9.26
CA HIS A 28 -4.97 -21.52 9.73
C HIS A 28 -5.98 -22.05 8.70
N LEU A 29 -5.69 -21.94 7.40
CA LEU A 29 -6.60 -22.30 6.32
C LEU A 29 -6.05 -23.45 5.46
N ALA A 30 -6.69 -24.61 5.49
CA ALA A 30 -6.27 -25.81 4.77
C ALA A 30 -6.13 -25.58 3.25
N THR A 31 -7.02 -24.75 2.65
CA THR A 31 -7.02 -24.41 1.23
C THR A 31 -5.81 -23.62 0.75
N PHE A 32 -5.01 -23.08 1.67
CA PHE A 32 -3.78 -22.35 1.36
C PHE A 32 -2.51 -23.20 1.53
N ARG A 33 -2.64 -24.46 1.94
CA ARG A 33 -1.49 -25.37 2.10
C ARG A 33 -1.17 -26.03 0.77
N GLY A 34 0.13 -26.16 0.48
CA GLY A 34 0.60 -26.83 -0.73
C GLY A 34 0.45 -26.03 -2.04
N GLN A 35 0.08 -24.76 -1.97
CA GLN A 35 0.07 -23.86 -3.12
C GLN A 35 1.38 -23.07 -3.16
N GLU A 36 2.21 -23.34 -4.16
CA GLU A 36 3.53 -22.71 -4.33
C GLU A 36 3.63 -21.86 -5.60
N ASP A 37 2.48 -21.41 -6.12
CA ASP A 37 2.39 -20.65 -7.37
C ASP A 37 2.77 -19.17 -7.20
N LEU A 38 3.39 -18.78 -6.09
CA LEU A 38 3.81 -17.42 -5.81
C LEU A 38 5.34 -17.31 -5.71
N ILE A 39 5.91 -16.52 -6.59
CA ILE A 39 7.28 -16.03 -6.51
C ILE A 39 7.24 -14.65 -5.87
N THR A 40 8.06 -14.39 -4.87
CA THR A 40 8.20 -13.07 -4.26
C THR A 40 9.58 -12.50 -4.51
N VAL A 41 9.67 -11.19 -4.77
CA VAL A 41 10.93 -10.45 -4.92
C VAL A 41 10.97 -9.29 -3.94
N PRO A 42 12.15 -8.92 -3.42
CA PRO A 42 12.28 -7.72 -2.61
C PRO A 42 11.87 -6.49 -3.43
N PRO A 43 11.14 -5.51 -2.84
CA PRO A 43 10.82 -4.28 -3.52
C PRO A 43 12.11 -3.53 -3.90
N ASN A 44 12.10 -2.92 -5.09
CA ASN A 44 13.20 -2.15 -5.65
C ASN A 44 14.53 -2.93 -5.89
N ASP A 45 14.53 -4.24 -5.77
CA ASP A 45 15.65 -5.10 -6.17
C ASP A 45 15.46 -5.55 -7.64
N VAL A 46 15.97 -4.74 -8.56
CA VAL A 46 15.92 -4.98 -10.02
C VAL A 46 16.59 -6.29 -10.40
N ASP A 47 17.71 -6.63 -9.75
CA ASP A 47 18.44 -7.86 -10.04
C ASP A 47 17.66 -9.09 -9.58
N ALA A 48 17.00 -9.03 -8.42
CA ALA A 48 16.13 -10.11 -7.97
C ALA A 48 14.93 -10.29 -8.92
N LEU A 49 14.37 -9.21 -9.43
CA LEU A 49 13.26 -9.28 -10.38
C LEU A 49 13.70 -9.93 -11.69
N ARG A 50 14.82 -9.53 -12.27
CA ARG A 50 15.41 -10.14 -13.48
C ARG A 50 15.74 -11.62 -13.25
N ARG A 51 16.35 -11.97 -12.12
CA ARG A 51 16.63 -13.37 -11.77
C ARG A 51 15.36 -14.21 -11.66
N ALA A 52 14.28 -13.67 -11.08
CA ALA A 52 13.01 -14.40 -10.95
C ALA A 52 12.43 -14.81 -12.32
N PHE A 53 12.49 -13.95 -13.32
CA PHE A 53 12.05 -14.26 -14.68
C PHE A 53 12.98 -15.28 -15.37
N ALA A 54 14.30 -15.09 -15.27
CA ALA A 54 15.26 -16.02 -15.84
C ALA A 54 15.17 -17.44 -15.23
N GLU A 55 14.98 -17.54 -13.91
CA GLU A 55 14.77 -18.81 -13.25
C GLU A 55 13.45 -19.49 -13.59
N ALA A 56 12.38 -18.71 -13.76
CA ALA A 56 11.09 -19.21 -14.20
C ALA A 56 11.18 -19.78 -15.62
N GLU A 57 11.80 -19.05 -16.54
CA GLU A 57 12.06 -19.51 -17.92
C GLU A 57 12.90 -20.79 -17.94
N ALA A 58 13.98 -20.86 -17.17
CA ALA A 58 14.83 -22.05 -17.08
C ALA A 58 14.11 -23.29 -16.53
N LYS A 59 13.00 -23.10 -15.79
CA LYS A 59 12.16 -24.16 -15.23
C LYS A 59 10.90 -24.44 -16.03
N ASP A 60 10.73 -23.81 -17.20
CA ASP A 60 9.51 -23.84 -18.02
C ASP A 60 8.25 -23.41 -17.23
N VAL A 61 8.41 -22.39 -16.38
CA VAL A 61 7.34 -21.80 -15.58
C VAL A 61 6.95 -20.45 -16.17
N PHE A 62 5.69 -20.30 -16.56
CA PHE A 62 5.14 -19.05 -17.06
C PHE A 62 4.71 -18.15 -15.90
N ILE A 63 5.29 -16.95 -15.80
CA ILE A 63 4.82 -15.91 -14.88
C ILE A 63 3.63 -15.20 -15.53
N GLU A 64 2.41 -15.49 -15.07
CA GLU A 64 1.19 -14.91 -15.63
C GLU A 64 1.09 -13.40 -15.36
N ALA A 65 1.50 -12.96 -14.17
CA ALA A 65 1.38 -11.56 -13.77
C ALA A 65 2.36 -11.17 -12.68
N ILE A 66 2.68 -9.87 -12.65
CA ILE A 66 3.29 -9.19 -11.50
C ILE A 66 2.20 -8.37 -10.80
N PHE A 67 2.10 -8.51 -9.48
CA PHE A 67 1.28 -7.68 -8.59
C PHE A 67 2.21 -6.81 -7.76
N MET A 68 2.00 -5.50 -7.74
CA MET A 68 2.74 -4.58 -6.88
C MET A 68 1.88 -3.38 -6.46
N GLU A 69 2.13 -2.88 -5.26
CA GLU A 69 1.55 -1.62 -4.79
C GLU A 69 2.51 -0.47 -5.17
N PRO A 70 2.06 0.67 -5.70
CA PRO A 70 2.96 1.81 -5.97
C PRO A 70 3.57 2.38 -4.69
N VAL A 71 2.79 2.39 -3.61
CA VAL A 71 3.27 2.62 -2.24
C VAL A 71 2.65 1.55 -1.36
N MET A 72 3.47 0.78 -0.69
CA MET A 72 3.02 -0.37 0.09
C MET A 72 2.20 0.07 1.30
N GLY A 73 1.05 -0.56 1.50
CA GLY A 73 0.13 -0.21 2.56
C GLY A 73 0.26 -1.03 3.84
N GLU A 74 0.65 -2.31 3.75
CA GLU A 74 0.56 -3.25 4.87
C GLU A 74 1.93 -3.77 5.34
N GLY A 75 2.67 -4.47 4.51
CA GLY A 75 3.86 -5.22 4.95
C GLY A 75 5.08 -4.36 5.25
N ASP A 76 5.24 -3.24 4.56
CA ASP A 76 6.23 -2.19 4.84
C ASP A 76 5.60 -0.83 4.50
N PRO A 77 4.68 -0.33 5.34
CA PRO A 77 3.81 0.77 4.99
C PRO A 77 4.60 2.05 4.70
N GLY A 78 4.27 2.68 3.57
CA GLY A 78 4.94 3.88 3.07
C GLY A 78 6.16 3.62 2.16
N MET A 79 6.59 2.36 1.99
CA MET A 79 7.64 2.01 1.04
C MET A 79 7.13 2.18 -0.38
N ALA A 80 7.78 3.03 -1.17
CA ALA A 80 7.42 3.30 -2.55
C ALA A 80 8.24 2.47 -3.54
N VAL A 81 7.59 2.02 -4.60
CA VAL A 81 8.25 1.43 -5.76
C VAL A 81 8.97 2.54 -6.52
N SER A 82 10.22 2.30 -6.91
CA SER A 82 10.98 3.25 -7.71
C SER A 82 10.57 3.22 -9.19
N PRO A 83 10.68 4.35 -9.90
CA PRO A 83 10.45 4.40 -11.35
C PRO A 83 11.32 3.40 -12.13
N GLU A 84 12.56 3.19 -11.69
CA GLU A 84 13.47 2.20 -12.31
C GLU A 84 12.94 0.77 -12.16
N PHE A 85 12.52 0.38 -10.95
CA PHE A 85 11.97 -0.95 -10.71
C PHE A 85 10.69 -1.19 -11.50
N TYR A 86 9.81 -0.19 -11.56
CA TYR A 86 8.60 -0.24 -12.37
C TYR A 86 8.92 -0.39 -13.86
N ALA A 87 9.87 0.38 -14.40
CA ALA A 87 10.27 0.32 -15.80
C ALA A 87 10.79 -1.08 -16.16
N VAL A 88 11.61 -1.69 -15.28
CA VAL A 88 12.10 -3.06 -15.49
C VAL A 88 10.96 -4.09 -15.38
N ALA A 89 10.04 -3.91 -14.45
CA ALA A 89 8.87 -4.78 -14.35
C ALA A 89 8.02 -4.70 -15.63
N ARG A 90 7.86 -3.50 -16.19
CA ARG A 90 7.14 -3.30 -17.44
C ARG A 90 7.86 -3.94 -18.63
N GLU A 91 9.16 -3.75 -18.75
CA GLU A 91 10.02 -4.39 -19.77
C GLU A 91 9.85 -5.93 -19.73
N LEU A 92 10.00 -6.52 -18.55
CA LEU A 92 9.93 -7.98 -18.40
C LEU A 92 8.52 -8.52 -18.69
N THR A 93 7.48 -7.86 -18.22
CA THR A 93 6.09 -8.31 -18.50
C THR A 93 5.76 -8.22 -19.99
N GLU A 94 6.23 -7.20 -20.71
CA GLU A 94 6.05 -7.10 -22.14
C GLU A 94 6.83 -8.18 -22.90
N ALA A 95 8.10 -8.41 -22.53
CA ALA A 95 8.97 -9.38 -23.19
C ALA A 95 8.46 -10.82 -23.04
N HIS A 96 7.90 -11.16 -21.87
CA HIS A 96 7.44 -12.52 -21.56
C HIS A 96 5.92 -12.72 -21.73
N GLY A 97 5.17 -11.72 -22.16
CA GLY A 97 3.71 -11.80 -22.34
C GLY A 97 2.92 -11.89 -21.02
N ALA A 98 3.53 -11.50 -19.91
CA ALA A 98 2.90 -11.41 -18.61
C ALA A 98 2.07 -10.12 -18.46
N VAL A 99 1.24 -10.05 -17.42
CA VAL A 99 0.42 -8.88 -17.08
C VAL A 99 1.08 -8.12 -15.93
N LEU A 100 1.19 -6.80 -16.04
CA LEU A 100 1.54 -5.92 -14.92
C LEU A 100 0.26 -5.37 -14.30
N LEU A 101 -0.01 -5.71 -13.04
CA LEU A 101 -1.11 -5.18 -12.24
C LEU A 101 -0.56 -4.31 -11.12
N MET A 102 -0.95 -3.04 -11.15
CA MET A 102 -0.70 -2.11 -10.05
C MET A 102 -1.89 -2.11 -9.08
N ASP A 103 -1.61 -2.34 -7.82
CA ASP A 103 -2.59 -2.30 -6.74
C ASP A 103 -2.55 -0.93 -6.05
N SER A 104 -3.31 0.00 -6.59
CA SER A 104 -3.44 1.38 -6.08
C SER A 104 -4.58 1.53 -5.06
N ILE A 105 -5.07 0.43 -4.49
CA ILE A 105 -6.18 0.44 -3.53
C ILE A 105 -5.87 1.30 -2.30
N GLN A 106 -4.64 1.26 -1.79
CA GLN A 106 -4.23 2.08 -0.65
C GLN A 106 -3.58 3.40 -1.07
N ALA A 107 -2.77 3.38 -2.12
CA ALA A 107 -1.98 4.52 -2.55
C ALA A 107 -2.75 5.52 -3.43
N GLY A 108 -3.69 5.06 -4.24
CA GLY A 108 -4.43 5.89 -5.19
C GLY A 108 -5.07 7.11 -4.53
N LEU A 109 -4.90 8.28 -5.11
CA LEU A 109 -5.17 9.63 -4.58
C LEU A 109 -4.33 10.00 -3.35
N ARG A 110 -4.13 9.07 -2.43
CA ARG A 110 -3.52 9.33 -1.11
C ARG A 110 -2.03 9.65 -1.18
N ALA A 111 -1.30 9.00 -2.10
CA ALA A 111 0.14 9.16 -2.19
C ALA A 111 0.55 10.49 -2.84
N THR A 112 -0.09 10.88 -3.95
CA THR A 112 0.30 12.07 -4.72
C THR A 112 -0.88 12.99 -5.05
N GLY A 113 -2.11 12.55 -4.78
CA GLY A 113 -3.32 13.18 -5.28
C GLY A 113 -3.76 12.64 -6.65
N ASP A 114 -2.92 11.82 -7.29
CA ASP A 114 -3.22 11.20 -8.58
C ASP A 114 -3.73 9.77 -8.42
N LEU A 115 -4.48 9.29 -9.41
CA LEU A 115 -5.01 7.94 -9.40
C LEU A 115 -3.96 6.93 -9.84
N SER A 116 -3.40 7.11 -11.03
CA SER A 116 -2.51 6.15 -11.66
C SER A 116 -1.07 6.37 -11.25
N VAL A 117 -0.32 5.28 -11.11
CA VAL A 117 1.11 5.31 -10.81
C VAL A 117 1.92 6.07 -11.87
N VAL A 118 1.49 6.06 -13.13
CA VAL A 118 2.21 6.76 -14.21
C VAL A 118 2.07 8.28 -14.15
N ASP A 119 1.17 8.79 -13.32
CA ASP A 119 1.02 10.21 -13.05
C ASP A 119 1.86 10.66 -11.83
N TYR A 120 2.55 9.72 -11.15
CA TYR A 120 3.38 10.04 -10.00
C TYR A 120 4.70 10.69 -10.45
N PRO A 121 5.26 11.62 -9.65
CA PRO A 121 6.56 12.23 -9.94
C PRO A 121 7.65 11.18 -10.17
N GLY A 122 8.37 11.30 -11.29
CA GLY A 122 9.43 10.37 -11.70
C GLY A 122 8.97 9.21 -12.57
N PHE A 123 7.65 9.04 -12.79
CA PHE A 123 7.10 8.01 -13.68
C PHE A 123 6.71 8.58 -15.07
N GLU A 124 6.96 9.86 -15.30
CA GLU A 124 6.56 10.55 -16.53
C GLU A 124 7.14 9.85 -17.77
N GLY A 125 6.26 9.51 -18.69
CA GLY A 125 6.63 8.85 -19.95
C GLY A 125 6.85 7.34 -19.83
N LEU A 126 6.72 6.73 -18.66
CA LEU A 126 6.73 5.28 -18.53
C LEU A 126 5.40 4.70 -19.05
N PRO A 127 5.43 3.51 -19.69
CA PRO A 127 4.20 2.88 -20.16
C PRO A 127 3.26 2.51 -19.02
N ALA A 128 1.96 2.71 -19.22
CA ALA A 128 0.95 2.35 -18.24
C ALA A 128 0.97 0.83 -17.90
N PRO A 129 0.55 0.44 -16.68
CA PRO A 129 0.36 -0.97 -16.35
C PRO A 129 -0.79 -1.56 -17.21
N ASP A 130 -0.83 -2.88 -17.36
CA ASP A 130 -1.93 -3.53 -18.07
C ASP A 130 -3.25 -3.41 -17.31
N MET A 131 -3.17 -3.44 -15.98
CA MET A 131 -4.30 -3.31 -15.07
C MET A 131 -3.92 -2.47 -13.85
N GLU A 132 -4.87 -1.70 -13.34
CA GLU A 132 -4.70 -0.96 -12.09
C GLU A 132 -5.99 -0.99 -11.27
N THR A 133 -5.90 -1.30 -9.97
CA THR A 133 -7.04 -1.40 -9.07
C THR A 133 -7.15 -0.22 -8.13
N TYR A 134 -8.38 0.25 -7.91
CA TYR A 134 -8.69 1.37 -7.01
C TYR A 134 -9.82 1.01 -6.06
N SER A 135 -9.77 1.53 -4.83
CA SER A 135 -10.82 1.43 -3.82
C SER A 135 -10.60 2.48 -2.73
N LYS A 136 -10.95 2.20 -1.49
CA LYS A 136 -10.68 3.01 -0.28
C LYS A 136 -10.91 4.51 -0.47
N ALA A 137 -9.89 5.30 -0.80
CA ALA A 137 -10.01 6.75 -1.00
C ALA A 137 -11.08 7.11 -2.05
N MET A 138 -11.25 6.28 -3.08
CA MET A 138 -12.25 6.46 -4.13
C MET A 138 -13.70 6.55 -3.65
N ASN A 139 -13.99 6.06 -2.45
CA ASN A 139 -15.34 6.11 -1.88
C ASN A 139 -15.43 6.95 -0.60
N ALA A 140 -14.33 7.56 -0.17
CA ALA A 140 -14.22 8.35 1.06
C ALA A 140 -14.79 7.61 2.31
N GLY A 141 -14.78 6.28 2.31
CA GLY A 141 -15.38 5.46 3.37
C GLY A 141 -16.90 5.45 3.43
N GLN A 142 -17.60 6.02 2.43
CA GLN A 142 -19.05 6.17 2.43
C GLN A 142 -19.80 4.95 1.87
N TYR A 143 -19.24 4.33 0.82
CA TYR A 143 -19.87 3.20 0.16
C TYR A 143 -18.85 2.22 -0.42
N PRO A 144 -19.01 0.89 -0.26
CA PRO A 144 -18.07 -0.07 -0.83
C PRO A 144 -17.98 0.08 -2.36
N LEU A 145 -16.78 0.37 -2.85
CA LEU A 145 -16.48 0.52 -4.26
C LEU A 145 -15.09 -0.05 -4.55
N SER A 146 -14.98 -0.82 -5.61
CA SER A 146 -13.72 -1.23 -6.22
C SER A 146 -13.79 -1.08 -7.72
N ILE A 147 -12.73 -0.58 -8.32
CA ILE A 147 -12.61 -0.33 -9.75
C ILE A 147 -11.37 -1.06 -10.25
N LEU A 148 -11.49 -1.73 -11.39
CA LEU A 148 -10.37 -2.25 -12.16
C LEU A 148 -10.30 -1.49 -13.48
N ALA A 149 -9.27 -0.66 -13.64
CA ALA A 149 -8.91 -0.07 -14.92
C ALA A 149 -8.07 -1.06 -15.72
N MET A 150 -8.28 -1.12 -17.04
CA MET A 150 -7.56 -2.04 -17.92
C MET A 150 -7.21 -1.35 -19.23
N THR A 151 -6.04 -1.69 -19.78
CA THR A 151 -5.72 -1.35 -21.17
C THR A 151 -6.63 -2.14 -22.13
N GLU A 152 -6.75 -1.70 -23.39
CA GLU A 152 -7.45 -2.46 -24.43
C GLU A 152 -6.90 -3.89 -24.58
N LYS A 153 -5.59 -4.06 -24.46
CA LYS A 153 -4.93 -5.37 -24.53
C LYS A 153 -5.40 -6.27 -23.40
N ALA A 154 -5.37 -5.78 -22.16
CA ALA A 154 -5.81 -6.53 -20.98
C ALA A 154 -7.32 -6.81 -21.00
N ALA A 155 -8.15 -5.88 -21.47
CA ALA A 155 -9.59 -6.05 -21.57
C ALA A 155 -9.99 -7.20 -22.51
N LYS A 156 -9.16 -7.56 -23.49
CA LYS A 156 -9.40 -8.73 -24.36
C LYS A 156 -9.28 -10.07 -23.63
N LEU A 157 -8.67 -10.10 -22.46
CA LEU A 157 -8.61 -11.30 -21.60
C LEU A 157 -9.95 -11.55 -20.90
N TYR A 158 -10.76 -10.51 -20.72
CA TYR A 158 -12.06 -10.64 -20.07
C TYR A 158 -13.05 -11.47 -20.92
N ARG A 159 -13.79 -12.33 -20.26
CA ARG A 159 -14.89 -13.11 -20.88
C ARG A 159 -16.17 -12.85 -20.12
N THR A 160 -17.18 -12.37 -20.81
CA THR A 160 -18.51 -12.12 -20.24
C THR A 160 -19.06 -13.38 -19.58
N GLY A 161 -19.59 -13.24 -18.37
CA GLY A 161 -20.22 -14.32 -17.61
C GLY A 161 -19.27 -15.22 -16.81
N VAL A 162 -17.94 -15.08 -16.98
CA VAL A 162 -16.96 -15.84 -16.18
C VAL A 162 -16.69 -15.18 -14.82
N TYR A 163 -17.00 -13.89 -14.71
CA TYR A 163 -16.50 -13.05 -13.63
C TYR A 163 -17.53 -11.99 -13.26
N GLY A 164 -17.71 -11.78 -11.96
CA GLY A 164 -18.62 -10.77 -11.45
C GLY A 164 -19.43 -11.27 -10.26
N ASN A 165 -20.22 -10.38 -9.70
CA ASN A 165 -21.20 -10.67 -8.66
C ASN A 165 -22.42 -9.75 -8.81
N THR A 166 -23.52 -10.06 -8.12
CA THR A 166 -24.79 -9.31 -8.22
C THR A 166 -24.70 -7.87 -7.68
N MET A 167 -23.65 -7.52 -6.95
CA MET A 167 -23.44 -6.18 -6.37
C MET A 167 -22.54 -5.30 -7.24
N THR A 168 -22.00 -5.81 -8.35
CA THR A 168 -21.20 -4.99 -9.28
C THR A 168 -22.07 -3.94 -9.97
N ALA A 169 -21.42 -2.85 -10.38
CA ALA A 169 -22.08 -1.70 -11.02
C ALA A 169 -23.20 -1.08 -10.17
N ASN A 170 -23.08 -1.10 -8.83
CA ASN A 170 -24.03 -0.45 -7.96
C ASN A 170 -24.06 1.07 -8.22
N PRO A 171 -25.19 1.66 -8.65
CA PRO A 171 -25.22 3.08 -9.04
C PRO A 171 -24.92 4.04 -7.89
N ARG A 172 -25.26 3.67 -6.65
CA ARG A 172 -24.92 4.51 -5.47
C ARG A 172 -23.42 4.55 -5.21
N ALA A 173 -22.75 3.40 -5.37
CA ALA A 173 -21.30 3.33 -5.22
C ALA A 173 -20.59 4.16 -6.31
N MET A 174 -21.09 4.08 -7.54
CA MET A 174 -20.55 4.85 -8.67
C MET A 174 -20.76 6.36 -8.48
N GLU A 175 -21.95 6.78 -8.04
CA GLU A 175 -22.24 8.19 -7.74
C GLU A 175 -21.31 8.74 -6.66
N VAL A 176 -21.08 7.98 -5.58
CA VAL A 176 -20.12 8.37 -4.54
C VAL A 176 -18.70 8.49 -5.13
N GLY A 177 -18.27 7.55 -5.96
CA GLY A 177 -16.96 7.61 -6.61
C GLY A 177 -16.82 8.84 -7.51
N CYS A 178 -17.83 9.16 -8.31
CA CYS A 178 -17.86 10.37 -9.13
C CYS A 178 -17.79 11.66 -8.28
N ALA A 179 -18.56 11.71 -7.19
CA ALA A 179 -18.54 12.85 -6.28
C ALA A 179 -17.15 13.03 -5.64
N VAL A 180 -16.53 11.95 -5.16
CA VAL A 180 -15.19 11.99 -4.56
C VAL A 180 -14.17 12.50 -5.58
N LEU A 181 -14.16 11.98 -6.81
CA LEU A 181 -13.24 12.44 -7.85
C LEU A 181 -13.42 13.93 -8.16
N GLY A 182 -14.67 14.42 -8.17
CA GLY A 182 -14.95 15.83 -8.35
C GLY A 182 -14.50 16.74 -7.20
N MET A 183 -14.31 16.17 -5.99
CA MET A 183 -13.82 16.90 -4.81
C MET A 183 -12.28 16.92 -4.71
N VAL A 184 -11.57 16.08 -5.44
CA VAL A 184 -10.09 16.06 -5.45
C VAL A 184 -9.61 17.13 -6.43
N THR A 185 -9.67 18.39 -5.99
CA THR A 185 -9.20 19.58 -6.74
C THR A 185 -7.67 19.68 -6.73
N ASP A 186 -7.11 20.59 -7.51
CA ASP A 186 -5.68 20.86 -7.52
C ASP A 186 -5.17 21.33 -6.15
N GLU A 187 -6.00 22.08 -5.39
CA GLU A 187 -5.68 22.50 -4.03
C GLU A 187 -5.61 21.31 -3.07
N VAL A 188 -6.54 20.36 -3.18
CA VAL A 188 -6.53 19.12 -2.39
C VAL A 188 -5.30 18.28 -2.73
N ARG A 189 -4.94 18.14 -4.02
CA ARG A 189 -3.73 17.44 -4.48
C ARG A 189 -2.47 18.11 -3.90
N ALA A 190 -2.38 19.42 -4.00
CA ALA A 190 -1.27 20.18 -3.45
C ALA A 190 -1.16 20.02 -1.92
N ASN A 191 -2.30 19.98 -1.22
CA ASN A 191 -2.32 19.74 0.23
C ASN A 191 -1.83 18.33 0.59
N ILE A 192 -2.25 17.29 -0.14
CA ILE A 192 -1.76 15.91 0.06
C ILE A 192 -0.24 15.85 0.02
N VAL A 193 0.36 16.46 -1.00
CA VAL A 193 1.82 16.49 -1.18
C VAL A 193 2.49 17.30 -0.08
N ALA A 194 2.00 18.53 0.17
CA ALA A 194 2.61 19.44 1.15
C ALA A 194 2.54 18.88 2.58
N ARG A 195 1.37 18.36 2.98
CA ARG A 195 1.21 17.77 4.32
C ARG A 195 1.99 16.45 4.45
N GLY A 196 2.07 15.67 3.40
CA GLY A 196 2.92 14.46 3.38
C GLY A 196 4.38 14.78 3.68
N HIS A 197 4.95 15.78 3.00
CA HIS A 197 6.32 16.24 3.28
C HIS A 197 6.47 16.74 4.73
N GLU A 198 5.55 17.57 5.19
CA GLU A 198 5.55 18.10 6.54
C GLU A 198 5.50 17.00 7.61
N PHE A 199 4.67 15.97 7.43
CA PHE A 199 4.63 14.81 8.33
C PHE A 199 5.98 14.09 8.37
N LEU A 200 6.58 13.80 7.22
CA LEU A 200 7.84 13.09 7.15
C LEU A 200 8.97 13.88 7.81
N GLU A 201 9.09 15.18 7.53
CA GLU A 201 10.09 16.06 8.14
C GLU A 201 9.95 16.11 9.66
N LYS A 202 8.73 16.31 10.17
CA LYS A 202 8.47 16.39 11.61
C LYS A 202 8.67 15.06 12.33
N LEU A 203 8.25 13.93 11.74
CA LEU A 203 8.46 12.61 12.32
C LEU A 203 9.94 12.20 12.29
N GLN A 204 10.69 12.56 11.23
CA GLN A 204 12.14 12.35 11.17
C GLN A 204 12.88 13.21 12.21
N ALA A 205 12.44 14.46 12.42
CA ALA A 205 12.98 15.32 13.47
C ALA A 205 12.69 14.74 14.86
N LEU A 206 11.47 14.26 15.08
CA LEU A 206 11.08 13.59 16.33
C LEU A 206 11.89 12.30 16.57
N ALA A 207 12.11 11.48 15.54
CA ALA A 207 12.93 10.27 15.65
C ALA A 207 14.36 10.60 16.11
N LYS A 208 14.95 11.67 15.57
CA LYS A 208 16.27 12.17 16.01
C LYS A 208 16.25 12.72 17.43
N GLU A 209 15.20 13.46 17.79
CA GLU A 209 15.04 14.03 19.14
C GLU A 209 14.98 12.94 20.22
N LEU A 210 14.21 11.87 19.94
CA LEU A 210 13.96 10.79 20.91
C LEU A 210 15.11 9.77 21.00
N ASP A 211 15.97 9.69 20.00
CA ASP A 211 17.16 8.82 19.91
C ASP A 211 16.87 7.37 20.34
N GLY A 212 16.17 6.64 19.45
CA GLY A 212 15.95 5.20 19.59
C GLY A 212 14.51 4.70 19.45
N PRO A 213 13.47 5.30 20.06
CA PRO A 213 12.10 4.80 20.01
C PRO A 213 11.49 4.61 18.61
N ILE A 214 11.90 5.43 17.64
CA ILE A 214 11.48 5.37 16.24
C ILE A 214 12.70 5.01 15.39
N THR A 215 12.67 3.84 14.77
CA THR A 215 13.80 3.29 14.02
C THR A 215 13.76 3.63 12.54
N LYS A 216 12.57 3.90 11.99
CA LYS A 216 12.38 4.21 10.56
C LYS A 216 11.19 5.13 10.39
N VAL A 217 11.30 6.10 9.49
CA VAL A 217 10.19 6.96 9.03
C VAL A 217 10.20 6.95 7.52
N GLN A 218 9.08 6.60 6.90
CA GLN A 218 8.95 6.59 5.45
C GLN A 218 7.51 6.86 5.00
N GLY A 219 7.34 7.26 3.75
CA GLY A 219 6.02 7.48 3.17
C GLY A 219 6.04 8.28 1.89
N THR A 220 4.86 8.37 1.27
CA THR A 220 4.58 9.20 0.11
C THR A 220 3.23 9.88 0.33
N GLY A 221 3.22 11.21 0.32
CA GLY A 221 2.02 11.99 0.63
C GLY A 221 1.40 11.60 1.97
N LEU A 222 0.10 11.31 1.96
CA LEU A 222 -0.65 10.94 3.16
C LEU A 222 -0.76 9.42 3.38
N LEU A 223 0.21 8.66 2.89
CA LEU A 223 0.43 7.25 3.23
C LEU A 223 1.85 7.11 3.77
N PHE A 224 2.01 7.15 5.08
CA PHE A 224 3.30 7.14 5.74
C PHE A 224 3.28 6.34 7.04
N SER A 225 4.46 6.02 7.56
CA SER A 225 4.61 5.24 8.79
C SER A 225 5.84 5.65 9.59
N CYS A 226 5.83 5.28 10.86
CA CYS A 226 7.02 5.20 11.68
C CYS A 226 7.14 3.81 12.31
N GLU A 227 8.27 3.16 12.13
CA GLU A 227 8.60 1.89 12.77
C GLU A 227 9.14 2.12 14.17
N LEU A 228 8.68 1.32 15.10
CA LEU A 228 9.03 1.44 16.50
C LEU A 228 10.11 0.42 16.89
N ASP A 229 10.99 0.85 17.79
CA ASP A 229 11.95 -0.04 18.45
C ASP A 229 11.22 -1.25 19.07
N PRO A 230 11.83 -2.45 19.09
CA PRO A 230 11.25 -3.65 19.69
C PRO A 230 10.83 -3.51 21.17
N ALA A 231 11.33 -2.53 21.90
CA ALA A 231 10.85 -2.22 23.28
C ALA A 231 9.40 -1.71 23.31
N TYR A 232 8.86 -1.29 22.17
CA TYR A 232 7.47 -0.89 22.02
C TYR A 232 6.67 -1.96 21.28
N LYS A 233 5.35 -1.90 21.41
CA LYS A 233 4.41 -2.78 20.71
C LYS A 233 3.44 -1.91 19.92
N ALA A 234 3.51 -1.97 18.61
CA ALA A 234 2.64 -1.13 17.76
C ALA A 234 1.16 -1.48 17.89
N TYR A 235 0.79 -2.76 18.04
CA TYR A 235 -0.59 -3.23 17.93
C TYR A 235 -1.01 -4.16 19.07
N GLY A 236 -2.33 -4.14 19.39
CA GLY A 236 -3.02 -5.01 20.33
C GLY A 236 -3.05 -4.45 21.75
N THR A 237 -3.48 -5.25 22.71
CA THR A 237 -3.62 -4.81 24.11
C THR A 237 -2.29 -4.35 24.69
N GLY A 238 -2.27 -3.20 25.34
CA GLY A 238 -1.07 -2.58 25.90
C GLY A 238 -0.10 -2.07 24.82
N SER A 239 -0.62 -1.67 23.65
CA SER A 239 0.19 -1.17 22.54
C SER A 239 0.21 0.36 22.46
N THR A 240 1.13 0.87 21.64
CA THR A 240 1.21 2.29 21.29
C THR A 240 -0.04 2.78 20.56
N GLU A 241 -0.59 1.97 19.63
CA GLU A 241 -1.86 2.25 18.95
C GLU A 241 -3.01 2.42 19.95
N GLU A 242 -3.15 1.49 20.90
CA GLU A 242 -4.18 1.56 21.94
C GLU A 242 -4.00 2.80 22.81
N TYR A 243 -2.78 3.12 23.21
CA TYR A 243 -2.46 4.33 23.96
C TYR A 243 -2.89 5.58 23.22
N MET A 244 -2.48 5.75 21.95
CA MET A 244 -2.85 6.91 21.15
C MET A 244 -4.37 7.03 20.97
N ARG A 245 -5.06 5.93 20.72
CA ARG A 245 -6.52 5.91 20.58
C ARG A 245 -7.22 6.35 21.86
N LEU A 246 -6.76 5.91 23.03
CA LEU A 246 -7.30 6.34 24.33
C LEU A 246 -7.02 7.82 24.63
N HIS A 247 -6.02 8.42 23.94
CA HIS A 247 -5.72 9.85 24.01
C HIS A 247 -6.28 10.65 22.83
N GLY A 248 -7.25 10.08 22.10
CA GLY A 248 -8.04 10.78 21.08
C GLY A 248 -7.46 10.75 19.65
N ILE A 249 -6.35 10.07 19.42
CA ILE A 249 -5.74 9.95 18.08
C ILE A 249 -5.87 8.51 17.58
N GLY A 250 -6.74 8.30 16.57
CA GLY A 250 -6.84 7.04 15.86
C GLY A 250 -5.65 6.85 14.91
N VAL A 251 -4.92 5.76 15.10
CA VAL A 251 -3.82 5.33 14.22
C VAL A 251 -3.99 3.84 13.95
N ILE A 252 -3.44 3.34 12.85
CA ILE A 252 -3.42 1.92 12.53
C ILE A 252 -1.98 1.39 12.53
N HIS A 253 -1.85 0.09 12.60
CA HIS A 253 -0.55 -0.59 12.53
C HIS A 253 -0.27 -1.12 11.13
N GLY A 254 0.98 -1.49 10.87
CA GLY A 254 1.43 -2.20 9.69
C GLY A 254 2.88 -2.67 9.87
N GLY A 255 3.40 -3.36 8.86
CA GLY A 255 4.76 -3.87 8.91
C GLY A 255 5.03 -4.79 10.11
N ALA A 256 6.30 -4.91 10.47
CA ALA A 256 6.71 -5.71 11.62
C ALA A 256 6.28 -5.06 12.96
N ASN A 257 6.42 -3.75 13.09
CA ASN A 257 6.12 -3.00 14.31
C ASN A 257 5.92 -1.51 14.03
N SER A 258 5.12 -1.13 13.02
CA SER A 258 4.95 0.27 12.61
C SER A 258 3.60 0.84 12.98
N LEU A 259 3.56 2.11 13.33
CA LEU A 259 2.37 2.95 13.27
C LEU A 259 2.21 3.46 11.83
N ARG A 260 1.04 3.27 11.24
CA ARG A 260 0.70 3.70 9.89
C ARG A 260 -0.35 4.80 9.94
N PHE A 261 -0.13 5.84 9.17
CA PHE A 261 -0.98 7.03 9.16
C PHE A 261 -1.62 7.22 7.79
N THR A 262 -2.91 7.49 7.80
CA THR A 262 -3.73 7.73 6.61
C THR A 262 -4.75 8.83 6.91
N PRO A 263 -4.32 10.07 7.22
CA PRO A 263 -5.22 11.16 7.56
C PRO A 263 -6.12 11.55 6.38
N HIS A 264 -7.14 12.37 6.61
CA HIS A 264 -7.97 12.91 5.54
C HIS A 264 -7.17 13.89 4.66
N PHE A 265 -7.66 14.13 3.43
CA PHE A 265 -6.89 14.85 2.42
C PHE A 265 -6.74 16.37 2.68
N GLU A 266 -7.62 16.93 3.48
CA GLU A 266 -7.59 18.33 3.87
C GLU A 266 -6.98 18.56 5.27
N VAL A 267 -6.18 17.58 5.74
CA VAL A 267 -5.46 17.72 7.02
C VAL A 267 -4.65 19.01 7.05
N THR A 268 -4.76 19.75 8.15
CA THR A 268 -4.09 21.04 8.34
C THR A 268 -2.72 20.89 9.00
N SER A 269 -1.85 21.88 8.90
CA SER A 269 -0.57 21.90 9.60
C SER A 269 -0.70 21.81 11.13
N ALA A 270 -1.76 22.40 11.70
CA ALA A 270 -2.05 22.28 13.12
C ALA A 270 -2.42 20.84 13.54
N GLU A 271 -3.14 20.11 12.68
CA GLU A 271 -3.43 18.70 12.91
C GLU A 271 -2.19 17.82 12.72
N VAL A 272 -1.28 18.19 11.80
CA VAL A 272 0.03 17.54 11.68
C VAL A 272 0.80 17.66 13.00
N ASP A 273 0.88 18.88 13.57
CA ASP A 273 1.54 19.12 14.85
C ASP A 273 0.91 18.32 15.99
N LEU A 274 -0.42 18.27 16.04
CA LEU A 274 -1.16 17.49 17.04
C LEU A 274 -0.83 16.00 16.95
N ILE A 275 -0.79 15.44 15.75
CA ILE A 275 -0.50 14.02 15.53
C ILE A 275 0.95 13.71 15.91
N VAL A 276 1.91 14.53 15.48
CA VAL A 276 3.34 14.37 15.81
C VAL A 276 3.57 14.47 17.34
N GLN A 277 2.88 15.42 18.00
CA GLN A 277 2.95 15.55 19.46
C GLN A 277 2.34 14.32 20.17
N ALA A 278 1.26 13.74 19.63
CA ALA A 278 0.68 12.52 20.19
C ALA A 278 1.61 11.30 20.02
N VAL A 279 2.35 11.20 18.90
CA VAL A 279 3.40 10.19 18.74
C VAL A 279 4.51 10.40 19.78
N LYS A 280 4.96 11.64 19.98
CA LYS A 280 5.97 11.97 21.01
C LYS A 280 5.49 11.55 22.39
N ASP A 281 4.27 11.91 22.76
CA ASP A 281 3.70 11.54 24.06
C ASP A 281 3.63 10.03 24.24
N ALA A 282 3.20 9.31 23.20
CA ALA A 282 3.13 7.85 23.22
C ALA A 282 4.51 7.18 23.38
N MET A 283 5.56 7.78 22.80
CA MET A 283 6.93 7.27 22.96
C MET A 283 7.52 7.57 24.34
N VAL A 284 7.15 8.69 24.97
CA VAL A 284 7.69 9.09 26.27
C VAL A 284 6.90 8.45 27.43
N ASN A 285 5.57 8.50 27.36
CA ASN A 285 4.64 8.14 28.44
C ASN A 285 3.85 6.86 28.19
N GLY A 286 3.86 6.37 26.95
CA GLY A 286 3.10 5.17 26.55
C GLY A 286 3.72 3.86 27.06
N PRO A 287 3.00 2.74 26.85
CA PRO A 287 3.41 1.43 27.32
C PRO A 287 4.66 0.92 26.59
N ARG A 288 5.52 0.24 27.32
CA ARG A 288 6.68 -0.50 26.79
C ARG A 288 6.50 -2.00 27.04
N ARG A 289 7.12 -2.83 26.23
CA ARG A 289 7.20 -4.26 26.52
C ARG A 289 7.98 -4.48 27.81
N PRO A 290 7.58 -5.44 28.68
CA PRO A 290 8.41 -5.85 29.80
C PRO A 290 9.80 -6.26 29.30
N ALA A 291 10.84 -5.90 30.03
CA ALA A 291 12.16 -6.43 29.77
C ALA A 291 12.11 -7.96 29.90
N THR A 292 12.50 -8.68 28.85
CA THR A 292 12.62 -10.15 28.83
C THR A 292 13.89 -10.59 29.53
#